data_dd37dcd18d040b43db4bfe1d05e936aa
#
_entry.id   dd37dcd18d040b43db4bfe1d05e936aa
#
_cell.length_a   1.000
_cell.length_b   1.000
_cell.length_c   1.000
_cell.angle_alpha   90.00
_cell.angle_beta   90.00
_cell.angle_gamma   90.00
#
_symmetry.space_group_name_H-M   'P 1'
#
loop_
_entity.id
_entity.type
_entity.pdbx_description
1 polymer ?
#
loop_
_entity_poly.entity_id
_entity_poly.type
_entity_poly.pdbx_seq_one_letter_code
_entity_poly.pdbx_strand_id
1 'polypeptide(L)'
;MPITNDLLTWDEEHLMHSLFPVGKNYGKIWEKGKGVILQDTEGKEYIDFCAELSCVNLGYGQSELVAAAAEQMQKLSYSATFYGFSNVPSIEYGKKLTELTPEGLDHIFFTAGGSESNESAYVLART
;
A
#
# COMPACT_ATOMS: atom_id res chain seq x y z
N MET A 1 -22.02 -7.21 -13.13
CA MET A 1 -20.74 -7.55 -12.50
C MET A 1 -20.53 -9.05 -12.66
N PRO A 2 -19.30 -9.56 -12.83
CA PRO A 2 -19.06 -11.01 -12.84
C PRO A 2 -19.55 -11.61 -11.52
N ILE A 3 -20.05 -12.83 -11.58
CA ILE A 3 -20.43 -13.57 -10.38
C ILE A 3 -19.19 -14.09 -9.66
N THR A 4 -19.29 -14.33 -8.35
CA THR A 4 -18.16 -14.79 -7.51
C THR A 4 -17.41 -15.97 -8.10
N ASN A 5 -18.12 -16.95 -8.70
CA ASN A 5 -17.48 -18.12 -9.32
C ASN A 5 -16.59 -17.77 -10.52
N ASP A 6 -16.99 -16.80 -11.35
CA ASP A 6 -16.17 -16.33 -12.47
C ASP A 6 -14.89 -15.66 -11.97
N LEU A 7 -15.01 -14.84 -10.92
CA LEU A 7 -13.86 -14.17 -10.28
C LEU A 7 -12.88 -15.18 -9.68
N LEU A 8 -13.36 -16.21 -9.00
CA LEU A 8 -12.49 -17.28 -8.46
C LEU A 8 -11.78 -18.05 -9.56
N THR A 9 -12.48 -18.35 -10.66
CA THR A 9 -11.88 -19.02 -11.82
C THR A 9 -10.78 -18.16 -12.44
N TRP A 10 -11.03 -16.88 -12.66
CA TRP A 10 -10.03 -15.95 -13.22
C TRP A 10 -8.85 -15.74 -12.28
N ASP A 11 -9.09 -15.72 -10.98
CA ASP A 11 -8.03 -15.66 -9.98
C ASP A 11 -7.08 -16.87 -10.09
N GLU A 12 -7.62 -18.08 -10.15
CA GLU A 12 -6.83 -19.31 -10.31
C GLU A 12 -6.08 -19.36 -11.65
N GLU A 13 -6.68 -18.86 -12.72
CA GLU A 13 -6.10 -18.88 -14.07
C GLU A 13 -5.03 -17.81 -14.30
N HIS A 14 -5.13 -16.65 -13.62
CA HIS A 14 -4.36 -15.47 -14.00
C HIS A 14 -3.52 -14.86 -12.87
N LEU A 15 -3.77 -15.20 -11.59
CA LEU A 15 -3.03 -14.66 -10.46
C LEU A 15 -2.15 -15.71 -9.76
N MET A 16 -1.04 -15.24 -9.24
CA MET A 16 -0.15 -16.00 -8.37
C MET A 16 -0.17 -15.40 -6.97
N HIS A 17 -0.49 -16.22 -5.98
CA HIS A 17 -0.51 -15.82 -4.58
C HIS A 17 0.75 -16.28 -3.85
N SER A 18 1.36 -15.38 -3.06
CA SER A 18 2.46 -15.75 -2.19
C SER A 18 2.01 -16.85 -1.21
N LEU A 19 2.85 -17.85 -0.98
CA LEU A 19 2.61 -18.98 -0.08
C LEU A 19 1.52 -19.95 -0.54
N PHE A 20 1.01 -19.81 -1.78
CA PHE A 20 0.05 -20.73 -2.37
C PHE A 20 0.59 -21.37 -3.65
N PRO A 21 0.20 -22.61 -3.96
CA PRO A 21 0.49 -23.20 -5.27
C PRO A 21 -0.17 -22.38 -6.38
N VAL A 22 0.50 -22.29 -7.53
CA VAL A 22 -0.07 -21.65 -8.72
C VAL A 22 -1.41 -22.30 -9.09
N GLY A 23 -2.39 -21.50 -9.43
CA GLY A 23 -3.74 -21.96 -9.74
C GLY A 23 -4.55 -22.37 -8.51
N LYS A 24 -4.21 -21.87 -7.33
CA LYS A 24 -4.97 -22.06 -6.09
C LYS A 24 -5.15 -20.74 -5.35
N ASN A 25 -6.30 -20.61 -4.69
CA ASN A 25 -6.66 -19.50 -3.82
C ASN A 25 -7.40 -19.98 -2.56
N TYR A 26 -7.78 -19.08 -1.67
CA TYR A 26 -8.57 -19.36 -0.46
C TYR A 26 -10.08 -19.48 -0.71
N GLY A 27 -10.55 -19.26 -1.93
CA GLY A 27 -11.96 -19.20 -2.25
C GLY A 27 -12.67 -17.97 -1.66
N LYS A 28 -11.92 -16.90 -1.37
CA LYS A 28 -12.46 -15.66 -0.84
C LYS A 28 -11.94 -14.46 -1.62
N ILE A 29 -12.86 -13.56 -1.95
CA ILE A 29 -12.56 -12.33 -2.69
C ILE A 29 -13.14 -11.16 -1.90
N TRP A 30 -12.28 -10.24 -1.46
CA TRP A 30 -12.69 -9.03 -0.79
C TRP A 30 -13.32 -8.04 -1.76
N GLU A 31 -14.47 -7.50 -1.43
CA GLU A 31 -15.17 -6.51 -2.25
C GLU A 31 -15.17 -5.12 -1.61
N LYS A 32 -15.34 -5.06 -0.30
CA LYS A 32 -15.47 -3.80 0.44
C LYS A 32 -14.75 -3.85 1.77
N GLY A 33 -14.34 -2.65 2.24
CA GLY A 33 -13.81 -2.47 3.58
C GLY A 33 -14.30 -1.17 4.22
N LYS A 34 -14.60 -1.20 5.51
CA LYS A 34 -14.94 -0.02 6.30
C LYS A 34 -14.48 -0.17 7.75
N GLY A 35 -13.69 0.78 8.22
CA GLY A 35 -13.09 0.70 9.57
C GLY A 35 -12.25 -0.57 9.70
N VAL A 36 -12.67 -1.51 10.53
CA VAL A 36 -11.99 -2.81 10.73
C VAL A 36 -12.73 -3.97 10.08
N ILE A 37 -13.78 -3.70 9.31
CA ILE A 37 -14.61 -4.73 8.68
C ILE A 37 -14.26 -4.86 7.21
N LEU A 38 -14.01 -6.09 6.78
CA LEU A 38 -13.96 -6.52 5.38
C LEU A 38 -15.24 -7.25 5.01
N GLN A 39 -15.70 -7.09 3.79
CA GLN A 39 -16.82 -7.83 3.23
C GLN A 39 -16.36 -8.54 1.95
N ASP A 40 -16.69 -9.82 1.84
CA ASP A 40 -16.43 -10.60 0.62
C ASP A 40 -17.52 -10.38 -0.45
N THR A 41 -17.28 -10.93 -1.63
CA THR A 41 -18.22 -10.85 -2.77
C THR A 41 -19.55 -11.58 -2.54
N GLU A 42 -19.67 -12.39 -1.49
CA GLU A 42 -20.92 -13.02 -1.06
C GLU A 42 -21.67 -12.18 -0.02
N GLY A 43 -21.11 -11.03 0.37
CA GLY A 43 -21.69 -10.12 1.35
C GLY A 43 -21.39 -10.49 2.80
N LYS A 44 -20.57 -11.50 3.05
CA LYS A 44 -20.19 -11.89 4.40
C LYS A 44 -19.14 -10.96 4.98
N GLU A 45 -19.32 -10.57 6.22
CA GLU A 45 -18.43 -9.66 6.94
C GLU A 45 -17.44 -10.39 7.84
N TYR A 46 -16.25 -9.82 7.94
CA TYR A 46 -15.13 -10.31 8.73
C TYR A 46 -14.45 -9.15 9.45
N ILE A 47 -13.99 -9.38 10.68
CA ILE A 47 -13.12 -8.44 11.37
C ILE A 47 -11.68 -8.70 10.93
N ASP A 48 -11.03 -7.69 10.38
CA ASP A 48 -9.63 -7.75 10.01
C ASP A 48 -8.72 -7.45 11.21
N PHE A 49 -8.27 -8.49 11.90
CA PHE A 49 -7.32 -8.36 13.01
C PHE A 49 -5.86 -8.21 12.55
N CYS A 50 -5.59 -8.42 11.27
CA CYS A 50 -4.25 -8.37 10.72
C CYS A 50 -3.93 -7.03 10.05
N ALA A 51 -4.94 -6.16 9.89
CA ALA A 51 -4.85 -4.91 9.14
C ALA A 51 -4.19 -5.11 7.77
N GLU A 52 -4.58 -6.21 7.06
CA GLU A 52 -3.98 -6.64 5.78
C GLU A 52 -2.44 -6.55 5.82
N LEU A 53 -1.83 -7.38 6.66
CA LEU A 53 -0.38 -7.41 6.92
C LEU A 53 0.17 -6.06 7.43
N SER A 54 -0.56 -5.39 8.32
CA SER A 54 -0.21 -4.09 8.91
C SER A 54 -0.19 -2.92 7.91
N CYS A 55 -0.86 -3.06 6.77
CA CYS A 55 -0.93 -1.99 5.76
C CYS A 55 -2.12 -1.04 5.96
N VAL A 56 -3.17 -1.46 6.68
CA VAL A 56 -4.41 -0.70 6.89
C VAL A 56 -4.58 -0.32 8.37
N ASN A 57 -3.53 0.21 8.98
CA ASN A 57 -3.49 0.52 10.42
C ASN A 57 -4.51 1.58 10.88
N LEU A 58 -4.93 2.46 9.99
CA LEU A 58 -5.96 3.47 10.26
C LEU A 58 -7.37 3.00 9.94
N GLY A 59 -7.50 1.77 9.41
CA GLY A 59 -8.77 1.21 8.96
C GLY A 59 -9.14 1.60 7.52
N TYR A 60 -10.09 0.85 6.99
CA TYR A 60 -10.59 1.01 5.62
C TYR A 60 -11.48 2.24 5.46
N GLY A 61 -11.41 2.88 4.29
CA GLY A 61 -12.35 3.92 3.88
C GLY A 61 -12.26 5.22 4.69
N GLN A 62 -11.07 5.60 5.14
CA GLN A 62 -10.83 6.85 5.85
C GLN A 62 -11.05 8.05 4.91
N SER A 63 -12.15 8.76 5.10
CA SER A 63 -12.57 9.83 4.21
C SER A 63 -11.56 10.97 4.08
N GLU A 64 -10.87 11.32 5.16
CA GLU A 64 -9.84 12.36 5.15
C GLU A 64 -8.63 11.97 4.28
N LEU A 65 -8.19 10.72 4.37
CA LEU A 65 -7.09 10.21 3.54
C LEU A 65 -7.48 10.15 2.06
N VAL A 66 -8.70 9.69 1.78
CA VAL A 66 -9.25 9.63 0.42
C VAL A 66 -9.34 11.03 -0.18
N ALA A 67 -9.86 12.00 0.57
CA ALA A 67 -9.97 13.39 0.12
C ALA A 67 -8.59 14.02 -0.14
N ALA A 68 -7.64 13.86 0.77
CA ALA A 68 -6.29 14.38 0.61
C ALA A 68 -5.56 13.78 -0.61
N ALA A 69 -5.70 12.47 -0.82
CA ALA A 69 -5.14 11.79 -1.98
C ALA A 69 -5.78 12.30 -3.29
N ALA A 70 -7.10 12.43 -3.34
CA ALA A 70 -7.82 12.91 -4.52
C ALA A 70 -7.43 14.35 -4.87
N GLU A 71 -7.37 15.25 -3.87
CA GLU A 71 -6.94 16.63 -4.06
C GLU A 71 -5.51 16.71 -4.61
N GLN A 72 -4.58 15.97 -4.01
CA GLN A 72 -3.20 15.96 -4.47
C GLN A 72 -3.06 15.40 -5.88
N MET A 73 -3.79 14.33 -6.22
CA MET A 73 -3.78 13.75 -7.56
C MET A 73 -4.32 14.71 -8.61
N GLN A 74 -5.32 15.53 -8.29
CA GLN A 74 -5.83 16.58 -9.18
C GLN A 74 -4.81 17.71 -9.38
N LYS A 75 -4.05 18.05 -8.33
CA LYS A 75 -3.06 19.13 -8.35
C LYS A 75 -1.78 18.72 -9.05
N LEU A 76 -1.25 17.55 -8.71
CA LEU A 76 -0.04 16.97 -9.29
C LEU A 76 -0.06 15.46 -9.03
N SER A 77 -0.42 14.68 -10.04
CA SER A 77 -0.59 13.23 -9.95
C SER A 77 0.71 12.44 -9.90
N TYR A 78 1.78 13.00 -10.44
CA TYR A 78 3.10 12.37 -10.47
C TYR A 78 4.22 13.41 -10.58
N SER A 79 5.34 13.16 -9.91
CA SER A 79 6.59 13.90 -10.07
C SER A 79 7.77 13.00 -9.75
N ALA A 80 8.69 12.86 -10.68
CA ALA A 80 9.93 12.11 -10.46
C ALA A 80 10.90 12.92 -9.59
N THR A 81 11.49 12.26 -8.59
CA THR A 81 12.58 12.83 -7.78
C THR A 81 13.96 12.40 -8.26
N PHE A 82 14.02 11.61 -9.32
CA PHE A 82 15.24 10.93 -9.81
C PHE A 82 16.36 11.87 -10.25
N TYR A 83 16.02 13.01 -10.87
CA TYR A 83 17.02 13.97 -11.38
C TYR A 83 17.26 15.18 -10.45
N GLY A 84 16.98 15.04 -9.16
CA GLY A 84 17.08 16.15 -8.21
C GLY A 84 15.89 17.09 -8.23
N PHE A 85 14.83 16.78 -8.97
CA PHE A 85 13.55 17.46 -8.84
C PHE A 85 12.86 16.99 -7.56
N SER A 86 11.96 17.81 -7.05
CA SER A 86 11.18 17.52 -5.84
C SER A 86 9.75 17.99 -5.99
N ASN A 87 8.91 17.61 -5.06
CA ASN A 87 7.54 18.09 -4.95
C ASN A 87 7.20 18.43 -3.49
N VAL A 88 6.23 19.31 -3.33
CA VAL A 88 5.86 19.83 -2.00
C VAL A 88 5.54 18.72 -1.00
N PRO A 89 4.64 17.74 -1.29
CA PRO A 89 4.34 16.68 -0.34
C PRO A 89 5.55 15.86 0.11
N SER A 90 6.48 15.54 -0.80
CA SER A 90 7.67 14.76 -0.46
C SER A 90 8.59 15.54 0.48
N ILE A 91 8.75 16.86 0.26
CA ILE A 91 9.58 17.72 1.12
C ILE A 91 8.97 17.83 2.51
N GLU A 92 7.67 18.14 2.60
CA GLU A 92 6.96 18.29 3.87
C GLU A 92 6.95 16.97 4.67
N TYR A 93 6.71 15.86 3.98
CA TYR A 93 6.72 14.54 4.61
C TYR A 93 8.12 14.14 5.07
N GLY A 94 9.15 14.36 4.25
CA GLY A 94 10.55 14.14 4.63
C GLY A 94 10.93 14.92 5.88
N LYS A 95 10.60 16.23 5.92
CA LYS A 95 10.80 17.06 7.10
C LYS A 95 10.09 16.49 8.33
N LYS A 96 8.83 16.06 8.18
CA LYS A 96 8.06 15.49 9.28
C LYS A 96 8.67 14.19 9.80
N LEU A 97 9.19 13.34 8.92
CA LEU A 97 9.86 12.10 9.31
C LEU A 97 11.14 12.38 10.09
N THR A 98 11.95 13.37 9.70
CA THR A 98 13.20 13.70 10.42
C THR A 98 12.97 14.28 11.82
N GLU A 99 11.78 14.77 12.12
CA GLU A 99 11.39 15.16 13.50
C GLU A 99 11.15 13.93 14.40
N LEU A 100 10.95 12.74 13.82
CA LEU A 100 10.63 11.49 14.51
C LEU A 100 11.79 10.49 14.53
N THR A 101 12.80 10.68 13.68
CA THR A 101 13.97 9.81 13.60
C THR A 101 14.97 10.12 14.73
N PRO A 102 15.83 9.15 15.11
CA PRO A 102 16.97 9.41 15.99
C PRO A 102 17.91 10.47 15.42
N GLU A 103 18.64 11.16 16.32
CA GLU A 103 19.64 12.15 15.95
C GLU A 103 20.65 11.60 14.93
N GLY A 104 20.95 12.37 13.89
CA GLY A 104 21.86 11.99 12.80
C GLY A 104 21.18 11.26 11.63
N LEU A 105 19.89 10.90 11.73
CA LEU A 105 19.11 10.33 10.63
C LEU A 105 18.18 11.42 10.05
N ASP A 106 18.77 12.35 9.31
CA ASP A 106 18.13 13.58 8.86
C ASP A 106 17.89 13.64 7.34
N HIS A 107 18.14 12.54 6.64
CA HIS A 107 17.88 12.41 5.20
C HIS A 107 16.96 11.21 4.92
N ILE A 108 15.95 11.42 4.12
CA ILE A 108 14.94 10.42 3.79
C ILE A 108 15.04 10.04 2.31
N PHE A 109 15.12 8.75 2.05
CA PHE A 109 15.06 8.19 0.70
C PHE A 109 13.77 7.36 0.57
N PHE A 110 12.84 7.81 -0.26
CA PHE A 110 11.57 7.12 -0.49
C PHE A 110 11.72 5.98 -1.49
N THR A 111 11.17 4.83 -1.16
CA THR A 111 11.13 3.62 -1.99
C THR A 111 9.71 3.07 -2.08
N ALA A 112 9.44 2.14 -3.00
CA ALA A 112 8.12 1.55 -3.16
C ALA A 112 7.83 0.41 -2.16
N GLY A 113 8.85 -0.16 -1.51
CA GLY A 113 8.65 -1.24 -0.55
C GLY A 113 9.90 -1.60 0.25
N GLY A 114 9.72 -2.49 1.24
CA GLY A 114 10.80 -2.89 2.16
C GLY A 114 12.00 -3.55 1.49
N SER A 115 11.79 -4.38 0.46
CA SER A 115 12.88 -5.00 -0.28
C SER A 115 13.75 -3.97 -0.99
N GLU A 116 13.15 -2.99 -1.65
CA GLU A 116 13.86 -1.88 -2.30
C GLU A 116 14.56 -0.99 -1.28
N SER A 117 13.95 -0.77 -0.12
CA SER A 117 14.58 -0.02 0.97
C SER A 117 15.85 -0.71 1.46
N ASN A 118 15.81 -2.01 1.67
CA ASN A 118 16.96 -2.81 2.10
C ASN A 118 18.07 -2.83 1.03
N GLU A 119 17.74 -3.03 -0.24
CA GLU A 119 18.69 -2.97 -1.34
C GLU A 119 19.36 -1.59 -1.42
N SER A 120 18.58 -0.51 -1.35
CA SER A 120 19.09 0.86 -1.35
C SER A 120 20.01 1.12 -0.17
N ALA A 121 19.64 0.71 1.04
CA ALA A 121 20.46 0.84 2.24
C ALA A 121 21.77 0.06 2.12
N TYR A 122 21.73 -1.15 1.57
CA TYR A 122 22.93 -1.97 1.33
C TYR A 122 23.89 -1.32 0.32
N VAL A 123 23.36 -0.75 -0.75
CA VAL A 123 24.19 -0.01 -1.74
C VAL A 123 24.82 1.22 -1.09
N LEU A 124 24.02 2.03 -0.37
CA LEU A 124 24.53 3.23 0.31
C LEU A 124 25.60 2.91 1.36
N ALA A 125 25.46 1.81 2.09
CA ALA A 125 26.46 1.41 3.09
C ALA A 125 27.80 0.93 2.51
N ARG A 126 27.87 0.67 1.19
CA ARG A 126 29.07 0.22 0.47
C ARG A 126 29.79 1.35 -0.28
N THR A 127 29.20 2.53 -0.37
CA THR A 127 29.79 3.71 -0.99
C THR A 127 30.55 4.56 0.00
#